data_8555622ccc02b1904c4c6fe283a8541d
#
_entry.id   8555622ccc02b1904c4c6fe283a8541d
#
_cell.length_a   1.000
_cell.length_b   1.000
_cell.length_c   1.000
_cell.angle_alpha   90.00
_cell.angle_beta   90.00
_cell.angle_gamma   90.00
#
_symmetry.space_group_name_H-M   'P 1'
#
loop_
_entity.id
_entity.type
_entity.pdbx_description
1 polymer ?
#
loop_
_entity_poly.entity_id
_entity_poly.type
_entity_poly.pdbx_seq_one_letter_code
_entity_poly.pdbx_strand_id
1 'polypeptide(L)'
;MWLLRKGMKLNYQHHWILDNMPVTFCFINQQNQNVCTTGFPMGCYVTSDGKPKDACVLDSRYRQPDSYYIFNHVDILIEYRNMSQDPNFLEEHVGGRIIRIKVQPRSIKHESVDKLDCGITAQPFPIKSDENPENIIYSYSIVWQTTQVKWSSRWDYILDSVPHSNIQWFSILNSLVIVLFLSGMVGMILLRTLRRDIIRYNQLDNEEDAQEEFGWKLVHGDVFRPPRYTMFLSIFVGSGCQVLFMVAVTLVFACLGFLSPANRGSLMTFALIFYVLFGIIAGYVSARLYKTMNGLAWKTNVLMTSFLVPGIVFTVFFISNLLLWAKGSSAAVPFGTLVVLLILWLFISIPLTFIGSYFGFKKRPIEHPVRTNQIPRQVPDQSLYTKPIAGMLMGGILPFGCIFIQLFFILNSIW
;
A
#
# COMPACT_ATOMS: atom_id res chain seq x y z
N MET A 1 -8.52 32.24 -12.81
CA MET A 1 -9.69 32.16 -11.90
C MET A 1 -10.49 30.85 -11.99
N TRP A 2 -10.83 30.34 -13.16
CA TRP A 2 -11.61 29.08 -13.29
C TRP A 2 -10.98 27.89 -12.54
N LEU A 3 -9.67 27.68 -12.66
CA LEU A 3 -8.94 26.61 -11.96
C LEU A 3 -9.00 26.77 -10.42
N LEU A 4 -8.86 27.98 -9.91
CA LEU A 4 -8.93 28.27 -8.48
C LEU A 4 -10.33 27.94 -7.91
N ARG A 5 -11.39 28.41 -8.60
CA ARG A 5 -12.77 28.10 -8.23
C ARG A 5 -13.05 26.59 -8.25
N LYS A 6 -12.56 25.89 -9.28
CA LYS A 6 -12.68 24.44 -9.37
C LYS A 6 -11.92 23.75 -8.24
N GLY A 7 -10.72 24.21 -7.90
CA GLY A 7 -9.93 23.70 -6.78
C GLY A 7 -10.64 23.86 -5.44
N MET A 8 -11.22 25.05 -5.17
CA MET A 8 -12.01 25.30 -3.94
C MET A 8 -13.27 24.45 -3.87
N LYS A 9 -13.99 24.25 -5.01
CA LYS A 9 -15.17 23.37 -5.09
C LYS A 9 -14.83 21.90 -4.83
N LEU A 10 -13.62 21.45 -5.22
CA LEU A 10 -13.11 20.09 -5.05
C LEU A 10 -12.34 19.90 -3.75
N ASN A 11 -12.33 20.93 -2.88
CA ASN A 11 -11.59 20.91 -1.61
C ASN A 11 -10.10 20.55 -1.80
N TYR A 12 -9.44 21.17 -2.78
CA TYR A 12 -8.02 21.01 -3.00
C TYR A 12 -7.23 21.49 -1.79
N GLN A 13 -6.27 20.67 -1.31
CA GLN A 13 -5.51 20.94 -0.09
C GLN A 13 -4.05 21.21 -0.39
N HIS A 14 -3.45 22.09 0.38
CA HIS A 14 -2.01 22.34 0.44
C HIS A 14 -1.38 21.41 1.46
N HIS A 15 -0.34 20.69 1.07
CA HIS A 15 0.46 19.85 1.95
C HIS A 15 1.86 20.45 2.08
N TRP A 16 2.09 21.16 3.17
CA TRP A 16 3.40 21.70 3.48
C TRP A 16 4.16 20.79 4.41
N ILE A 17 5.48 20.74 4.23
CA ILE A 17 6.38 19.95 5.05
C ILE A 17 7.48 20.91 5.53
N LEU A 18 7.67 20.96 6.84
CA LEU A 18 8.74 21.74 7.48
C LEU A 18 9.51 20.81 8.43
N ASP A 19 10.84 20.81 8.34
CA ASP A 19 11.72 19.93 9.12
C ASP A 19 11.26 18.46 9.12
N ASN A 20 10.91 17.93 7.94
CA ASN A 20 10.39 16.56 7.76
C ASN A 20 9.04 16.25 8.45
N MET A 21 8.35 17.27 8.96
CA MET A 21 7.05 17.17 9.60
C MET A 21 5.97 17.75 8.70
N PRO A 22 4.84 17.06 8.49
CA PRO A 22 3.70 17.66 7.85
C PRO A 22 3.10 18.73 8.75
N VAL A 23 2.70 19.82 8.13
CA VAL A 23 1.99 20.89 8.81
C VAL A 23 0.55 20.44 9.11
N THR A 24 0.05 20.72 10.31
CA THR A 24 -1.29 20.30 10.72
C THR A 24 -2.24 21.48 10.79
N PHE A 25 -3.45 21.26 10.29
CA PHE A 25 -4.59 22.16 10.41
C PHE A 25 -5.64 21.52 11.30
N CYS A 26 -5.99 22.20 12.42
CA CYS A 26 -6.97 21.70 13.38
C CYS A 26 -8.23 22.55 13.33
N PHE A 27 -9.38 21.91 13.29
CA PHE A 27 -10.70 22.55 13.32
C PHE A 27 -11.69 21.74 14.17
N ILE A 28 -12.71 22.41 14.64
CA ILE A 28 -13.79 21.78 15.41
C ILE A 28 -14.87 21.33 14.44
N ASN A 29 -15.18 20.02 14.44
CA ASN A 29 -16.22 19.47 13.59
C ASN A 29 -17.63 19.76 14.17
N GLN A 30 -18.68 19.40 13.42
CA GLN A 30 -20.08 19.57 13.84
C GLN A 30 -20.46 18.80 15.13
N GLN A 31 -19.65 17.80 15.51
CA GLN A 31 -19.81 16.99 16.71
C GLN A 31 -19.01 17.56 17.91
N ASN A 32 -18.51 18.79 17.80
CA ASN A 32 -17.68 19.46 18.78
C ASN A 32 -16.37 18.75 19.14
N GLN A 33 -15.85 17.96 18.20
CA GLN A 33 -14.56 17.27 18.32
C GLN A 33 -13.48 18.07 17.61
N ASN A 34 -12.31 18.16 18.20
CA ASN A 34 -11.15 18.78 17.59
C ASN A 34 -10.52 17.77 16.62
N VAL A 35 -10.62 18.05 15.32
CA VAL A 35 -10.07 17.20 14.25
C VAL A 35 -8.89 17.92 13.63
N CYS A 36 -7.76 17.23 13.52
CA CYS A 36 -6.57 17.75 12.86
C CYS A 36 -6.29 16.96 11.59
N THR A 37 -5.94 17.65 10.52
CA THR A 37 -5.58 17.07 9.23
C THR A 37 -4.16 17.47 8.86
N THR A 38 -3.47 16.59 8.13
CA THR A 38 -2.15 16.89 7.53
C THR A 38 -2.36 17.63 6.22
N GLY A 39 -2.37 18.93 6.27
CA GLY A 39 -2.71 19.79 5.14
C GLY A 39 -3.89 20.71 5.45
N PHE A 40 -4.07 21.73 4.66
CA PHE A 40 -5.14 22.71 4.83
C PHE A 40 -5.76 23.06 3.47
N PRO A 41 -7.06 23.41 3.45
CA PRO A 41 -7.77 23.72 2.21
C PRO A 41 -7.23 25.01 1.57
N MET A 42 -7.24 25.06 0.25
CA MET A 42 -6.85 26.24 -0.54
C MET A 42 -7.82 27.41 -0.37
N GLY A 43 -9.04 27.11 -0.05
CA GLY A 43 -10.13 28.08 0.12
C GLY A 43 -11.43 27.37 0.41
N CYS A 44 -12.49 28.14 0.45
CA CYS A 44 -13.81 27.73 0.86
C CYS A 44 -14.85 28.20 -0.16
N TYR A 45 -15.87 27.39 -0.39
CA TYR A 45 -17.03 27.75 -1.18
C TYR A 45 -18.29 27.76 -0.32
N VAL A 46 -19.03 28.86 -0.39
CA VAL A 46 -20.35 28.98 0.25
C VAL A 46 -21.40 28.79 -0.84
N THR A 47 -22.28 27.81 -0.64
CA THR A 47 -23.36 27.49 -1.59
C THR A 47 -24.38 28.61 -1.69
N SER A 48 -25.28 28.55 -2.69
CA SER A 48 -26.42 29.48 -2.85
C SER A 48 -27.31 29.55 -1.61
N ASP A 49 -27.36 28.46 -0.83
CA ASP A 49 -28.13 28.34 0.40
C ASP A 49 -27.42 28.94 1.64
N GLY A 50 -26.26 29.59 1.46
CA GLY A 50 -25.47 30.18 2.52
C GLY A 50 -24.74 29.16 3.41
N LYS A 51 -24.74 27.85 3.04
CA LYS A 51 -24.05 26.82 3.79
C LYS A 51 -22.62 26.65 3.29
N PRO A 52 -21.62 26.64 4.17
CA PRO A 52 -20.25 26.34 3.76
C PRO A 52 -20.12 24.88 3.35
N LYS A 53 -19.41 24.63 2.27
CA LYS A 53 -19.09 23.28 1.81
C LYS A 53 -17.79 22.81 2.47
N ASP A 54 -17.80 21.58 2.98
CA ASP A 54 -16.65 20.92 3.61
C ASP A 54 -16.08 21.66 4.85
N ALA A 55 -14.77 21.54 5.12
CA ALA A 55 -14.08 22.12 6.28
C ALA A 55 -13.84 23.64 6.17
N CYS A 56 -14.86 24.37 5.82
CA CYS A 56 -14.82 25.82 5.70
C CYS A 56 -14.97 26.51 7.07
N VAL A 57 -13.87 26.90 7.68
CA VAL A 57 -13.84 27.65 8.93
C VAL A 57 -14.00 29.14 8.64
N LEU A 58 -15.20 29.56 8.33
CA LEU A 58 -15.57 30.97 8.15
C LEU A 58 -16.65 31.36 9.11
N ASP A 59 -16.49 32.52 9.77
CA ASP A 59 -17.50 33.05 10.69
C ASP A 59 -18.82 33.28 9.91
N SER A 60 -19.94 32.87 10.53
CA SER A 60 -21.28 32.99 9.93
C SER A 60 -21.66 34.43 9.51
N ARG A 61 -21.09 35.41 10.18
CA ARG A 61 -21.33 36.83 9.89
C ARG A 61 -20.84 37.30 8.53
N TYR A 62 -19.83 36.63 7.98
CA TYR A 62 -19.17 37.00 6.71
C TYR A 62 -19.54 36.09 5.53
N ARG A 63 -20.42 35.12 5.74
CA ARG A 63 -20.84 34.18 4.68
C ARG A 63 -21.78 34.85 3.70
N GLN A 64 -21.31 35.08 2.50
CA GLN A 64 -22.13 35.51 1.38
C GLN A 64 -22.53 34.33 0.53
N PRO A 65 -23.81 34.20 0.09
CA PRO A 65 -24.23 33.12 -0.78
C PRO A 65 -23.52 33.19 -2.13
N ASP A 66 -23.25 32.03 -2.72
CA ASP A 66 -22.56 31.85 -4.00
C ASP A 66 -21.21 32.56 -4.12
N SER A 67 -20.42 32.52 -3.08
CA SER A 67 -19.13 33.20 -3.01
C SER A 67 -18.00 32.23 -2.66
N TYR A 68 -16.81 32.55 -3.18
CA TYR A 68 -15.57 31.83 -2.93
C TYR A 68 -14.68 32.66 -2.02
N TYR A 69 -14.06 31.99 -1.06
CA TYR A 69 -13.09 32.60 -0.13
C TYR A 69 -11.77 31.89 -0.31
N ILE A 70 -10.80 32.57 -0.91
CA ILE A 70 -9.45 32.02 -1.01
C ILE A 70 -8.71 32.25 0.30
N PHE A 71 -8.02 31.25 0.81
CA PHE A 71 -7.18 31.39 1.98
C PHE A 71 -5.80 31.93 1.57
N ASN A 72 -5.74 33.25 1.54
CA ASN A 72 -4.56 34.00 1.13
C ASN A 72 -3.68 34.43 2.32
N HIS A 73 -4.09 34.15 3.54
CA HIS A 73 -3.30 34.35 4.75
C HIS A 73 -3.18 33.07 5.55
N VAL A 74 -1.99 32.80 6.08
CA VAL A 74 -1.73 31.63 6.91
C VAL A 74 -1.02 32.05 8.19
N ASP A 75 -1.67 31.83 9.33
CA ASP A 75 -1.01 31.95 10.63
C ASP A 75 -0.29 30.64 10.92
N ILE A 76 1.02 30.72 11.15
CA ILE A 76 1.90 29.57 11.40
C ILE A 76 2.35 29.60 12.86
N LEU A 77 1.92 28.64 13.65
CA LEU A 77 2.41 28.43 15.00
C LEU A 77 3.49 27.34 15.00
N ILE A 78 4.71 27.71 15.34
CA ILE A 78 5.83 26.79 15.45
C ILE A 78 6.15 26.55 16.92
N GLU A 79 5.86 25.34 17.38
CA GLU A 79 6.26 24.90 18.71
C GLU A 79 7.67 24.30 18.64
N TYR A 80 8.59 24.80 19.47
CA TYR A 80 9.98 24.35 19.50
C TYR A 80 10.43 24.03 20.93
N ARG A 81 11.36 23.10 21.07
CA ARG A 81 12.04 22.80 22.32
C ARG A 81 13.43 23.41 22.30
N ASN A 82 13.76 24.13 23.35
CA ASN A 82 15.10 24.68 23.50
C ASN A 82 16.11 23.58 23.82
N MET A 83 17.26 23.57 23.14
CA MET A 83 18.32 22.57 23.33
C MET A 83 18.98 22.64 24.71
N SER A 84 19.01 23.82 25.36
CA SER A 84 19.48 23.97 26.73
C SER A 84 18.73 23.17 27.77
N GLN A 85 17.56 22.64 27.44
CA GLN A 85 16.75 21.81 28.32
C GLN A 85 17.01 20.29 28.19
N ASP A 86 17.84 19.87 27.24
CA ASP A 86 18.20 18.47 27.05
C ASP A 86 19.51 18.11 27.76
N PRO A 87 19.49 17.23 28.80
CA PRO A 87 20.67 16.93 29.63
C PRO A 87 21.82 16.25 28.88
N ASN A 88 21.60 15.83 27.64
CA ASN A 88 22.58 15.15 26.80
C ASN A 88 23.31 16.09 25.82
N PHE A 89 23.03 17.38 25.85
CA PHE A 89 23.69 18.36 24.97
C PHE A 89 24.66 19.20 25.76
N LEU A 90 25.90 19.27 25.27
CA LEU A 90 26.93 20.19 25.77
C LEU A 90 26.44 21.63 25.63
N GLU A 91 26.70 22.46 26.61
CA GLU A 91 26.23 23.84 26.79
C GLU A 91 26.52 24.83 25.64
N GLU A 92 27.22 24.39 24.60
CA GLU A 92 27.74 25.23 23.54
C GLU A 92 26.78 25.49 22.37
N HIS A 93 25.61 24.86 22.32
CA HIS A 93 24.67 24.99 21.22
C HIS A 93 23.43 25.79 21.61
N VAL A 94 23.42 27.06 21.27
CA VAL A 94 22.24 27.92 21.33
C VAL A 94 21.33 27.59 20.12
N GLY A 95 20.22 26.90 20.34
CA GLY A 95 19.29 26.56 19.29
C GLY A 95 18.04 25.85 19.80
N GLY A 96 17.08 25.66 18.92
CA GLY A 96 15.83 24.96 19.22
C GLY A 96 15.52 23.91 18.16
N ARG A 97 14.86 22.83 18.57
CA ARG A 97 14.34 21.79 17.67
C ARG A 97 12.85 21.95 17.49
N ILE A 98 12.38 21.96 16.27
CA ILE A 98 10.98 22.06 15.92
C ILE A 98 10.29 20.76 16.35
N ILE A 99 9.20 20.91 17.12
CA ILE A 99 8.41 19.79 17.64
C ILE A 99 7.10 19.68 16.89
N ARG A 100 6.41 20.82 16.65
CA ARG A 100 5.05 20.82 16.07
C ARG A 100 4.82 22.08 15.27
N ILE A 101 4.07 21.94 14.18
CA ILE A 101 3.72 23.06 13.33
C ILE A 101 2.22 23.01 13.08
N LYS A 102 1.53 24.04 13.55
CA LYS A 102 0.09 24.23 13.32
C LYS A 102 -0.11 25.41 12.39
N VAL A 103 -1.06 25.27 11.48
CA VAL A 103 -1.47 26.37 10.59
C VAL A 103 -2.94 26.66 10.76
N GLN A 104 -3.27 27.94 10.66
CA GLN A 104 -4.63 28.43 10.59
C GLN A 104 -4.80 29.26 9.32
N PRO A 105 -5.38 28.69 8.26
CA PRO A 105 -5.63 29.43 7.04
C PRO A 105 -6.79 30.40 7.23
N ARG A 106 -6.65 31.62 6.71
CA ARG A 106 -7.68 32.67 6.74
C ARG A 106 -7.81 33.37 5.39
N SER A 107 -8.99 33.84 5.10
CA SER A 107 -9.24 34.73 3.96
C SER A 107 -9.21 36.18 4.44
N ILE A 108 -8.34 37.00 3.88
CA ILE A 108 -8.15 38.40 4.30
C ILE A 108 -8.14 39.31 3.07
N LYS A 109 -8.87 40.41 3.14
CA LYS A 109 -8.84 41.45 2.10
C LYS A 109 -7.73 42.44 2.45
N HIS A 110 -6.59 42.39 1.71
CA HIS A 110 -5.52 43.36 1.83
C HIS A 110 -5.75 44.55 0.89
N GLU A 111 -5.49 45.77 1.38
CA GLU A 111 -5.61 46.98 0.55
C GLU A 111 -4.42 47.16 -0.40
N SER A 112 -3.22 46.91 0.07
CA SER A 112 -1.98 47.00 -0.69
C SER A 112 -0.89 46.12 -0.11
N VAL A 113 0.17 45.89 -0.87
CA VAL A 113 1.33 45.08 -0.43
C VAL A 113 2.05 45.72 0.76
N ASP A 114 2.02 47.06 0.86
CA ASP A 114 2.70 47.81 1.91
C ASP A 114 1.88 47.98 3.21
N LYS A 115 0.56 47.77 3.11
CA LYS A 115 -0.38 47.83 4.25
C LYS A 115 -1.09 46.49 4.41
N LEU A 116 -0.43 45.54 5.06
CA LEU A 116 -1.01 44.25 5.37
C LEU A 116 -1.78 44.33 6.71
N ASP A 117 -3.08 44.13 6.64
CA ASP A 117 -3.88 43.91 7.85
C ASP A 117 -3.99 42.40 8.13
N CYS A 118 -3.17 41.92 9.08
CA CYS A 118 -3.13 40.52 9.49
C CYS A 118 -3.88 40.31 10.82
N GLY A 119 -4.63 41.31 11.32
CA GLY A 119 -5.38 41.25 12.56
C GLY A 119 -6.44 40.15 12.57
N ILE A 120 -6.84 39.73 13.79
CA ILE A 120 -7.88 38.70 13.97
C ILE A 120 -9.24 39.20 13.45
N THR A 121 -9.44 40.50 13.41
CA THR A 121 -10.68 41.19 12.98
C THR A 121 -10.66 41.54 11.48
N ALA A 122 -9.62 41.21 10.75
CA ALA A 122 -9.51 41.49 9.31
C ALA A 122 -10.68 40.89 8.52
N GLN A 123 -11.23 41.69 7.60
CA GLN A 123 -12.39 41.26 6.80
C GLN A 123 -11.99 40.17 5.78
N PRO A 124 -12.79 39.11 5.65
CA PRO A 124 -12.57 38.11 4.64
C PRO A 124 -12.75 38.67 3.22
N PHE A 125 -12.09 38.04 2.25
CA PHE A 125 -12.13 38.43 0.86
C PHE A 125 -13.11 37.54 0.06
N PRO A 126 -14.41 37.94 -0.08
CA PRO A 126 -15.35 37.19 -0.89
C PRO A 126 -15.12 37.46 -2.38
N ILE A 127 -15.06 36.41 -3.16
CA ILE A 127 -14.97 36.45 -4.62
C ILE A 127 -16.27 35.88 -5.16
N LYS A 128 -17.14 36.72 -5.75
CA LYS A 128 -18.37 36.26 -6.38
C LYS A 128 -18.08 35.45 -7.64
N SER A 129 -19.04 34.63 -8.04
CA SER A 129 -18.91 33.76 -9.23
C SER A 129 -18.59 34.55 -10.50
N ASP A 130 -19.05 35.77 -10.61
CA ASP A 130 -18.88 36.63 -11.81
C ASP A 130 -17.68 37.58 -11.72
N GLU A 131 -17.05 37.71 -10.55
CA GLU A 131 -15.92 38.59 -10.33
C GLU A 131 -14.58 37.92 -10.60
N ASN A 132 -13.70 38.56 -11.33
CA ASN A 132 -12.31 38.15 -11.50
C ASN A 132 -11.39 39.21 -10.88
N PRO A 133 -10.95 39.02 -9.61
CA PRO A 133 -9.99 39.94 -9.01
C PRO A 133 -8.68 39.92 -9.79
N GLU A 134 -8.14 41.12 -10.07
CA GLU A 134 -6.90 41.24 -10.85
C GLU A 134 -5.69 40.74 -10.07
N ASN A 135 -5.62 41.03 -8.77
CA ASN A 135 -4.49 40.67 -7.91
C ASN A 135 -4.98 40.09 -6.58
N ILE A 136 -4.32 38.98 -6.15
CA ILE A 136 -4.52 38.37 -4.84
C ILE A 136 -3.19 38.47 -4.10
N ILE A 137 -3.19 39.16 -2.95
CA ILE A 137 -2.02 39.32 -2.11
C ILE A 137 -2.00 38.20 -1.09
N TYR A 138 -0.89 37.41 -1.08
CA TYR A 138 -0.66 36.37 -0.08
C TYR A 138 0.22 36.89 1.04
N SER A 139 -0.14 36.54 2.27
CA SER A 139 0.57 36.93 3.48
C SER A 139 0.67 35.77 4.47
N TYR A 140 1.54 35.87 5.43
CA TYR A 140 1.66 34.90 6.50
C TYR A 140 2.11 35.59 7.80
N SER A 141 1.79 34.97 8.93
CA SER A 141 2.31 35.35 10.23
C SER A 141 2.97 34.14 10.91
N ILE A 142 4.06 34.36 11.64
CA ILE A 142 4.77 33.29 12.35
C ILE A 142 4.84 33.62 13.83
N VAL A 143 4.40 32.67 14.65
CA VAL A 143 4.49 32.74 16.12
C VAL A 143 5.31 31.56 16.61
N TRP A 144 6.35 31.85 17.39
CA TRP A 144 7.21 30.85 18.00
C TRP A 144 6.81 30.63 19.45
N GLN A 145 6.59 29.37 19.82
CA GLN A 145 6.22 28.97 21.17
C GLN A 145 7.11 27.85 21.68
N THR A 146 7.62 27.98 22.92
CA THR A 146 8.40 26.93 23.54
C THR A 146 7.50 25.82 24.06
N THR A 147 7.95 24.56 23.96
CA THR A 147 7.23 23.39 24.44
C THR A 147 8.13 22.45 25.25
N GLN A 148 7.53 21.70 26.17
CA GLN A 148 8.23 20.69 26.99
C GLN A 148 8.29 19.31 26.33
N VAL A 149 7.59 19.12 25.19
CA VAL A 149 7.54 17.83 24.49
C VAL A 149 8.93 17.44 24.00
N LYS A 150 9.30 16.18 24.19
CA LYS A 150 10.59 15.65 23.72
C LYS A 150 10.59 15.55 22.20
N TRP A 151 11.74 15.78 21.58
CA TRP A 151 11.89 15.69 20.12
C TRP A 151 11.59 14.28 19.60
N SER A 152 11.88 13.23 20.36
CA SER A 152 11.53 11.85 20.02
C SER A 152 10.03 11.59 19.92
N SER A 153 9.21 12.36 20.65
CA SER A 153 7.74 12.22 20.69
C SER A 153 7.03 13.19 19.75
N ARG A 154 7.75 13.85 18.84
CA ARG A 154 7.17 14.86 17.95
C ARG A 154 6.12 14.31 16.97
N TRP A 155 6.14 13.00 16.69
CA TRP A 155 5.16 12.36 15.80
C TRP A 155 3.87 11.91 16.52
N ASP A 156 3.93 11.78 17.84
CA ASP A 156 2.80 11.23 18.63
C ASP A 156 1.55 12.07 18.42
N TYR A 157 1.66 13.39 18.42
CA TYR A 157 0.49 14.26 18.23
C TYR A 157 -0.16 14.15 16.85
N ILE A 158 0.61 13.82 15.81
CA ILE A 158 0.08 13.57 14.46
C ILE A 158 -0.68 12.25 14.46
N LEU A 159 -0.13 11.23 15.10
CA LEU A 159 -0.79 9.93 15.24
C LEU A 159 -2.08 10.04 16.07
N ASP A 160 -2.06 10.84 17.14
CA ASP A 160 -3.23 11.07 17.99
C ASP A 160 -4.29 11.96 17.33
N SER A 161 -3.86 12.87 16.46
CA SER A 161 -4.76 13.80 15.78
C SER A 161 -5.43 13.23 14.54
N VAL A 162 -4.83 12.22 13.91
CA VAL A 162 -5.52 11.41 12.90
C VAL A 162 -6.64 10.67 13.64
N PRO A 163 -7.92 10.87 13.28
CA PRO A 163 -9.00 10.12 13.90
C PRO A 163 -8.57 8.66 13.83
N HIS A 164 -8.39 8.06 15.02
CA HIS A 164 -7.99 6.67 15.11
C HIS A 164 -8.93 5.91 14.19
N SER A 165 -8.45 5.50 13.05
CA SER A 165 -9.13 4.50 12.28
C SER A 165 -9.20 3.34 13.24
N ASN A 166 -10.33 3.23 13.96
CA ASN A 166 -10.63 2.09 14.78
C ASN A 166 -10.15 0.90 13.97
N ILE A 167 -9.21 0.13 14.52
CA ILE A 167 -8.70 -1.07 13.87
C ILE A 167 -9.90 -1.65 13.15
N GLN A 168 -9.80 -1.84 11.85
CA GLN A 168 -10.98 -2.22 11.04
C GLN A 168 -11.41 -3.64 11.39
N TRP A 169 -11.84 -3.82 12.65
CA TRP A 169 -12.28 -5.10 13.19
C TRP A 169 -13.34 -5.72 12.32
N PHE A 170 -14.24 -4.90 11.76
CA PHE A 170 -15.22 -5.37 10.79
C PHE A 170 -14.60 -5.99 9.54
N SER A 171 -13.53 -5.40 9.02
CA SER A 171 -12.82 -5.93 7.85
C SER A 171 -12.10 -7.23 8.19
N ILE A 172 -11.44 -7.31 9.34
CA ILE A 172 -10.74 -8.50 9.81
C ILE A 172 -11.74 -9.63 10.09
N LEU A 173 -12.83 -9.35 10.82
CA LEU A 173 -13.88 -10.33 11.11
C LEU A 173 -14.55 -10.81 9.84
N ASN A 174 -14.90 -9.93 8.91
CA ASN A 174 -15.50 -10.29 7.65
C ASN A 174 -14.59 -11.22 6.83
N SER A 175 -13.30 -10.88 6.72
CA SER A 175 -12.32 -11.73 6.04
C SER A 175 -12.16 -13.09 6.70
N LEU A 176 -12.13 -13.13 8.04
CA LEU A 176 -12.04 -14.38 8.81
C LEU A 176 -13.27 -15.27 8.58
N VAL A 177 -14.47 -14.68 8.65
CA VAL A 177 -15.73 -15.41 8.43
C VAL A 177 -15.80 -15.98 7.03
N ILE A 178 -15.42 -15.19 6.00
CA ILE A 178 -15.39 -15.66 4.61
C ILE A 178 -14.41 -16.83 4.45
N VAL A 179 -13.20 -16.73 5.00
CA VAL A 179 -12.19 -17.81 4.92
C VAL A 179 -12.69 -19.08 5.63
N LEU A 180 -13.25 -18.96 6.83
CA LEU A 180 -13.79 -20.10 7.57
C LEU A 180 -14.99 -20.75 6.85
N PHE A 181 -15.90 -19.93 6.29
CA PHE A 181 -17.03 -20.43 5.53
C PHE A 181 -16.59 -21.19 4.28
N LEU A 182 -15.67 -20.60 3.49
CA LEU A 182 -15.16 -21.23 2.27
C LEU A 182 -14.39 -22.51 2.56
N SER A 183 -13.53 -22.51 3.59
CA SER A 183 -12.77 -23.71 3.99
C SER A 183 -13.70 -24.80 4.51
N GLY A 184 -14.72 -24.44 5.28
CA GLY A 184 -15.75 -25.37 5.74
C GLY A 184 -16.55 -25.97 4.58
N MET A 185 -16.92 -25.14 3.59
CA MET A 185 -17.64 -25.59 2.38
C MET A 185 -16.77 -26.57 1.57
N VAL A 186 -15.51 -26.25 1.31
CA VAL A 186 -14.57 -27.13 0.60
C VAL A 186 -14.36 -28.43 1.38
N GLY A 187 -14.13 -28.35 2.70
CA GLY A 187 -14.02 -29.52 3.56
C GLY A 187 -15.25 -30.43 3.50
N MET A 188 -16.45 -29.86 3.51
CA MET A 188 -17.70 -30.59 3.41
C MET A 188 -17.87 -31.32 2.06
N ILE A 189 -17.50 -30.63 0.96
CA ILE A 189 -17.52 -31.23 -0.39
C ILE A 189 -16.54 -32.40 -0.48
N LEU A 190 -15.32 -32.23 0.04
CA LEU A 190 -14.29 -33.27 0.05
C LEU A 190 -14.73 -34.49 0.88
N LEU A 191 -15.25 -34.28 2.08
CA LEU A 191 -15.76 -35.36 2.94
C LEU A 191 -16.93 -36.08 2.31
N ARG A 192 -17.84 -35.34 1.65
CA ARG A 192 -19.01 -35.97 0.98
C ARG A 192 -18.58 -36.83 -0.21
N THR A 193 -17.62 -36.34 -1.02
CA THR A 193 -17.06 -37.12 -2.16
C THR A 193 -16.32 -38.33 -1.67
N LEU A 194 -15.46 -38.18 -0.65
CA LEU A 194 -14.69 -39.29 -0.10
C LEU A 194 -15.60 -40.38 0.49
N ARG A 195 -16.63 -39.98 1.29
CA ARG A 195 -17.59 -40.95 1.82
C ARG A 195 -18.33 -41.69 0.71
N ARG A 196 -18.74 -41.02 -0.35
CA ARG A 196 -19.41 -41.64 -1.49
C ARG A 196 -18.49 -42.66 -2.20
N ASP A 197 -17.22 -42.32 -2.35
CA ASP A 197 -16.24 -43.20 -2.97
C ASP A 197 -15.96 -44.43 -2.09
N ILE A 198 -15.77 -44.24 -0.79
CA ILE A 198 -15.61 -45.38 0.16
C ILE A 198 -16.79 -46.31 0.15
N ILE A 199 -18.02 -45.78 0.17
CA ILE A 199 -19.25 -46.60 0.13
C ILE A 199 -19.30 -47.42 -1.19
N ARG A 200 -18.96 -46.80 -2.30
CA ARG A 200 -18.92 -47.47 -3.61
C ARG A 200 -17.87 -48.57 -3.63
N TYR A 201 -16.64 -48.34 -3.13
CA TYR A 201 -15.58 -49.35 -3.06
C TYR A 201 -15.98 -50.52 -2.15
N ASN A 202 -16.66 -50.30 -1.04
CA ASN A 202 -17.14 -51.36 -0.16
C ASN A 202 -18.30 -52.15 -0.70
N GLN A 203 -19.04 -51.66 -1.72
CA GLN A 203 -20.12 -52.34 -2.41
C GLN A 203 -19.64 -53.17 -3.61
N LEU A 204 -18.40 -52.96 -4.09
CA LEU A 204 -17.82 -53.66 -5.25
C LEU A 204 -17.18 -55.02 -4.91
N ASP A 205 -17.63 -55.72 -3.85
CA ASP A 205 -17.17 -57.06 -3.50
C ASP A 205 -17.57 -58.17 -4.53
N ASN A 206 -18.36 -57.82 -5.55
CA ASN A 206 -18.70 -58.70 -6.65
C ASN A 206 -17.91 -58.33 -7.89
N GLU A 207 -16.96 -59.16 -8.34
CA GLU A 207 -16.05 -58.96 -9.46
C GLU A 207 -16.72 -58.73 -10.83
N GLU A 208 -18.03 -58.93 -10.95
CA GLU A 208 -18.75 -58.84 -12.24
C GLU A 208 -19.23 -57.42 -12.59
N ASP A 209 -19.27 -56.46 -11.63
CA ASP A 209 -19.74 -55.10 -11.86
C ASP A 209 -18.62 -54.04 -11.82
N ALA A 210 -17.37 -54.40 -12.05
CA ALA A 210 -16.30 -53.44 -12.26
C ALA A 210 -16.55 -52.68 -13.57
N GLN A 211 -17.57 -51.82 -13.58
CA GLN A 211 -17.73 -50.80 -14.60
C GLN A 211 -16.45 -50.01 -14.67
N GLU A 212 -15.78 -50.07 -15.80
CA GLU A 212 -14.58 -49.27 -16.07
C GLU A 212 -14.85 -47.84 -15.63
N GLU A 213 -14.11 -47.37 -14.65
CA GLU A 213 -14.21 -45.99 -14.19
C GLU A 213 -13.90 -45.07 -15.35
N PHE A 214 -14.88 -44.40 -15.88
CA PHE A 214 -14.74 -43.42 -16.95
C PHE A 214 -14.54 -42.01 -16.39
N GLY A 215 -13.74 -41.18 -17.06
CA GLY A 215 -13.64 -39.79 -16.81
C GLY A 215 -12.46 -39.36 -15.91
N TRP A 216 -12.67 -38.33 -15.10
CA TRP A 216 -11.63 -37.69 -14.30
C TRP A 216 -10.97 -38.60 -13.26
N LYS A 217 -11.65 -39.64 -12.78
CA LYS A 217 -11.08 -40.57 -11.78
C LYS A 217 -9.88 -41.37 -12.33
N LEU A 218 -9.87 -41.66 -13.64
CA LEU A 218 -8.76 -42.36 -14.30
C LEU A 218 -7.51 -41.50 -14.47
N VAL A 219 -7.63 -40.16 -14.34
CA VAL A 219 -6.57 -39.18 -14.60
C VAL A 219 -5.86 -38.78 -13.30
N HIS A 220 -6.12 -39.44 -12.17
CA HIS A 220 -5.54 -39.09 -10.87
C HIS A 220 -4.01 -39.05 -10.85
N GLY A 221 -3.32 -39.92 -11.59
CA GLY A 221 -1.86 -39.92 -11.75
C GLY A 221 -1.33 -38.80 -12.66
N ASP A 222 -2.14 -38.35 -13.60
CA ASP A 222 -1.74 -37.32 -14.57
C ASP A 222 -1.70 -35.89 -13.97
N VAL A 223 -2.27 -35.69 -12.80
CA VAL A 223 -2.15 -34.41 -12.04
C VAL A 223 -0.68 -34.07 -11.74
N PHE A 224 0.16 -35.09 -11.54
CA PHE A 224 1.59 -34.93 -11.26
C PHE A 224 2.44 -34.80 -12.51
N ARG A 225 1.85 -34.80 -13.70
CA ARG A 225 2.57 -34.60 -14.96
C ARG A 225 3.11 -33.16 -15.03
N PRO A 226 4.39 -32.99 -15.39
CA PRO A 226 4.98 -31.67 -15.52
C PRO A 226 4.22 -30.83 -16.57
N PRO A 227 3.84 -29.58 -16.28
CA PRO A 227 3.15 -28.70 -17.21
C PRO A 227 4.07 -28.24 -18.34
N ARG A 228 3.48 -27.71 -19.41
CA ARG A 228 4.21 -27.28 -20.63
C ARG A 228 5.29 -26.22 -20.35
N TYR A 229 5.07 -25.34 -19.35
CA TYR A 229 5.97 -24.25 -18.97
C TYR A 229 6.49 -24.40 -17.54
N THR A 230 7.11 -25.53 -17.23
CA THR A 230 7.64 -25.87 -15.90
C THR A 230 8.60 -24.82 -15.36
N MET A 231 9.44 -24.24 -16.21
CA MET A 231 10.43 -23.24 -15.84
C MET A 231 9.75 -21.96 -15.32
N PHE A 232 8.81 -21.40 -16.07
CA PHE A 232 8.10 -20.17 -15.64
C PHE A 232 7.29 -20.41 -14.37
N LEU A 233 6.62 -21.55 -14.26
CA LEU A 233 5.88 -21.90 -13.05
C LEU A 233 6.79 -21.94 -11.83
N SER A 234 7.94 -22.59 -11.91
CA SER A 234 8.89 -22.68 -10.80
C SER A 234 9.46 -21.31 -10.41
N ILE A 235 9.75 -20.44 -11.38
CA ILE A 235 10.25 -19.08 -11.14
C ILE A 235 9.19 -18.23 -10.43
N PHE A 236 7.96 -18.23 -10.92
CA PHE A 236 6.89 -17.43 -10.31
C PHE A 236 6.52 -17.90 -8.91
N VAL A 237 6.48 -19.22 -8.69
CA VAL A 237 6.25 -19.77 -7.34
C VAL A 237 7.38 -19.40 -6.40
N GLY A 238 8.64 -19.50 -6.84
CA GLY A 238 9.80 -19.10 -6.03
C GLY A 238 9.76 -17.63 -5.66
N SER A 239 9.53 -16.75 -6.63
CA SER A 239 9.41 -15.30 -6.39
C SER A 239 8.18 -14.95 -5.55
N GLY A 240 7.06 -15.66 -5.73
CA GLY A 240 5.87 -15.51 -4.89
C GLY A 240 6.13 -15.86 -3.43
N CYS A 241 6.86 -16.92 -3.16
CA CYS A 241 7.28 -17.28 -1.80
C CYS A 241 8.18 -16.20 -1.19
N GLN A 242 9.11 -15.64 -1.95
CA GLN A 242 9.95 -14.53 -1.49
C GLN A 242 9.10 -13.33 -1.01
N VAL A 243 8.15 -12.91 -1.82
CA VAL A 243 7.25 -11.80 -1.50
C VAL A 243 6.38 -12.15 -0.29
N LEU A 244 5.84 -13.36 -0.21
CA LEU A 244 5.03 -13.83 0.91
C LEU A 244 5.79 -13.73 2.24
N PHE A 245 7.01 -14.27 2.29
CA PHE A 245 7.85 -14.20 3.50
C PHE A 245 8.27 -12.77 3.82
N MET A 246 8.61 -11.96 2.82
CA MET A 246 8.91 -10.54 3.02
C MET A 246 7.74 -9.82 3.69
N VAL A 247 6.53 -9.95 3.15
CA VAL A 247 5.34 -9.30 3.71
C VAL A 247 5.03 -9.81 5.12
N ALA A 248 5.05 -11.13 5.33
CA ALA A 248 4.78 -11.72 6.65
C ALA A 248 5.74 -11.20 7.73
N VAL A 249 7.06 -11.22 7.45
CA VAL A 249 8.06 -10.75 8.42
C VAL A 249 7.96 -9.23 8.61
N THR A 250 7.77 -8.46 7.54
CA THR A 250 7.59 -7.00 7.66
C THR A 250 6.38 -6.64 8.52
N LEU A 251 5.26 -7.36 8.37
CA LEU A 251 4.07 -7.16 9.20
C LEU A 251 4.32 -7.50 10.68
N VAL A 252 5.04 -8.59 10.94
CA VAL A 252 5.42 -8.94 12.32
C VAL A 252 6.27 -7.83 12.96
N PHE A 253 7.28 -7.32 12.24
CA PHE A 253 8.11 -6.21 12.72
C PHE A 253 7.30 -4.92 12.92
N ALA A 254 6.31 -4.66 12.04
CA ALA A 254 5.39 -3.53 12.21
C ALA A 254 4.52 -3.69 13.47
N CYS A 255 3.97 -4.87 13.71
CA CYS A 255 3.16 -5.15 14.91
C CYS A 255 3.97 -5.06 16.21
N LEU A 256 5.25 -5.41 16.17
CA LEU A 256 6.17 -5.27 17.32
C LEU A 256 6.60 -3.81 17.58
N GLY A 257 6.19 -2.87 16.74
CA GLY A 257 6.48 -1.45 16.90
C GLY A 257 7.87 -1.00 16.38
N PHE A 258 8.65 -1.89 15.76
CA PHE A 258 9.95 -1.53 15.18
C PHE A 258 9.82 -0.61 13.96
N LEU A 259 8.69 -0.65 13.26
CA LEU A 259 8.41 0.16 12.08
C LEU A 259 7.46 1.31 12.44
N SER A 260 7.89 2.18 13.36
CA SER A 260 7.11 3.35 13.73
C SER A 260 7.00 4.33 12.56
N PRO A 261 5.81 4.92 12.31
CA PRO A 261 5.62 6.02 11.35
C PRO A 261 6.50 7.24 11.66
N ALA A 262 6.99 7.35 12.90
CA ALA A 262 7.94 8.39 13.31
C ALA A 262 9.24 8.37 12.48
N ASN A 263 9.66 7.20 12.01
CA ASN A 263 10.83 7.04 11.15
C ASN A 263 10.39 6.97 9.69
N ARG A 264 10.35 8.11 9.02
CA ARG A 264 9.95 8.20 7.61
C ARG A 264 10.74 7.23 6.74
N GLY A 265 10.04 6.38 6.00
CA GLY A 265 10.65 5.41 5.08
C GLY A 265 11.16 4.12 5.73
N SER A 266 11.05 3.94 7.05
CA SER A 266 11.50 2.72 7.74
C SER A 266 10.81 1.48 7.18
N LEU A 267 9.49 1.50 6.99
CA LEU A 267 8.72 0.39 6.42
C LEU A 267 9.28 -0.04 5.05
N MET A 268 9.51 0.92 4.15
CA MET A 268 10.02 0.64 2.81
C MET A 268 11.44 0.09 2.85
N THR A 269 12.29 0.64 3.70
CA THR A 269 13.68 0.19 3.86
C THR A 269 13.74 -1.24 4.39
N PHE A 270 12.99 -1.57 5.43
CA PHE A 270 12.95 -2.93 5.98
C PHE A 270 12.32 -3.93 4.99
N ALA A 271 11.24 -3.56 4.31
CA ALA A 271 10.65 -4.39 3.27
C ALA A 271 11.67 -4.72 2.17
N LEU A 272 12.45 -3.74 1.75
CA LEU A 272 13.48 -3.91 0.71
C LEU A 272 14.63 -4.79 1.21
N ILE A 273 15.10 -4.61 2.46
CA ILE A 273 16.11 -5.45 3.08
C ILE A 273 15.61 -6.92 3.15
N PHE A 274 14.40 -7.15 3.62
CA PHE A 274 13.84 -8.49 3.69
C PHE A 274 13.63 -9.10 2.31
N TYR A 275 13.19 -8.29 1.32
CA TYR A 275 13.09 -8.76 -0.06
C TYR A 275 14.44 -9.28 -0.57
N VAL A 276 15.51 -8.54 -0.37
CA VAL A 276 16.87 -8.96 -0.78
C VAL A 276 17.31 -10.21 -0.04
N LEU A 277 17.13 -10.27 1.29
CA LEU A 277 17.53 -11.42 2.10
C LEU A 277 16.77 -12.70 1.73
N PHE A 278 15.48 -12.60 1.46
CA PHE A 278 14.65 -13.76 1.10
C PHE A 278 14.83 -14.22 -0.35
N GLY A 279 15.76 -13.64 -1.10
CA GLY A 279 16.24 -14.20 -2.36
C GLY A 279 16.70 -15.65 -2.23
N ILE A 280 17.22 -16.04 -1.05
CA ILE A 280 17.56 -17.44 -0.72
C ILE A 280 16.32 -18.33 -0.86
N ILE A 281 15.18 -17.91 -0.32
CA ILE A 281 13.93 -18.69 -0.35
C ILE A 281 13.44 -18.84 -1.80
N ALA A 282 13.48 -17.75 -2.57
CA ALA A 282 13.10 -17.80 -3.98
C ALA A 282 13.92 -18.82 -4.75
N GLY A 283 15.24 -18.77 -4.60
CA GLY A 283 16.15 -19.72 -5.24
C GLY A 283 15.90 -21.16 -4.83
N TYR A 284 15.73 -21.40 -3.51
CA TYR A 284 15.49 -22.73 -2.97
C TYR A 284 14.18 -23.34 -3.49
N VAL A 285 13.07 -22.60 -3.40
CA VAL A 285 11.74 -23.08 -3.81
C VAL A 285 11.69 -23.30 -5.31
N SER A 286 12.19 -22.34 -6.11
CA SER A 286 12.24 -22.45 -7.57
C SER A 286 13.04 -23.68 -8.01
N ALA A 287 14.25 -23.84 -7.48
CA ALA A 287 15.13 -24.94 -7.82
C ALA A 287 14.54 -26.31 -7.44
N ARG A 288 13.95 -26.40 -6.24
CA ARG A 288 13.35 -27.66 -5.77
C ARG A 288 12.13 -28.05 -6.59
N LEU A 289 11.27 -27.08 -6.90
CA LEU A 289 10.08 -27.32 -7.72
C LEU A 289 10.46 -27.70 -9.14
N TYR A 290 11.42 -27.00 -9.74
CA TYR A 290 11.91 -27.30 -11.10
C TYR A 290 12.52 -28.71 -11.20
N LYS A 291 13.30 -29.10 -10.18
CA LYS A 291 13.87 -30.46 -10.11
C LYS A 291 12.78 -31.54 -9.95
N THR A 292 11.74 -31.28 -9.17
CA THR A 292 10.60 -32.19 -8.99
C THR A 292 9.84 -32.39 -10.30
N MET A 293 9.78 -31.37 -11.15
CA MET A 293 9.16 -31.45 -12.48
C MET A 293 10.12 -31.99 -13.57
N ASN A 294 11.23 -32.63 -13.19
CA ASN A 294 12.24 -33.22 -14.09
C ASN A 294 12.90 -32.21 -15.06
N GLY A 295 13.03 -30.93 -14.64
CA GLY A 295 13.69 -29.92 -15.44
C GLY A 295 15.20 -30.12 -15.53
N LEU A 296 15.77 -30.07 -16.74
CA LEU A 296 17.20 -30.32 -17.00
C LEU A 296 18.05 -29.06 -17.02
N ALA A 297 17.48 -27.91 -17.42
CA ALA A 297 18.19 -26.64 -17.61
C ALA A 297 18.34 -25.86 -16.31
N TRP A 298 19.04 -26.40 -15.32
CA TRP A 298 19.18 -25.80 -13.99
C TRP A 298 19.85 -24.42 -14.01
N LYS A 299 20.88 -24.21 -14.86
CA LYS A 299 21.56 -22.90 -14.97
C LYS A 299 20.60 -21.80 -15.42
N THR A 300 19.81 -22.09 -16.44
CA THR A 300 18.81 -21.16 -16.97
C THR A 300 17.73 -20.84 -15.93
N ASN A 301 17.28 -21.85 -15.18
CA ASN A 301 16.30 -21.66 -14.10
C ASN A 301 16.83 -20.69 -13.02
N VAL A 302 18.07 -20.88 -12.56
CA VAL A 302 18.68 -20.01 -11.56
C VAL A 302 18.83 -18.58 -12.06
N LEU A 303 19.34 -18.40 -13.27
CA LEU A 303 19.47 -17.07 -13.90
C LEU A 303 18.10 -16.39 -14.05
N MET A 304 17.15 -17.10 -14.61
CA MET A 304 15.80 -16.53 -14.80
C MET A 304 15.11 -16.20 -13.47
N THR A 305 15.29 -17.00 -12.43
CA THR A 305 14.76 -16.70 -11.09
C THR A 305 15.36 -15.41 -10.52
N SER A 306 16.66 -15.17 -10.75
CA SER A 306 17.37 -13.99 -10.26
C SER A 306 17.05 -12.72 -11.04
N PHE A 307 16.71 -12.83 -12.34
CA PHE A 307 16.56 -11.66 -13.21
C PHE A 307 15.13 -11.38 -13.67
N LEU A 308 14.29 -12.39 -13.89
CA LEU A 308 12.99 -12.18 -14.53
C LEU A 308 12.06 -11.27 -13.70
N VAL A 309 11.68 -11.69 -12.51
CA VAL A 309 10.72 -10.95 -11.70
C VAL A 309 11.32 -9.65 -11.13
N PRO A 310 12.51 -9.67 -10.50
CA PRO A 310 13.13 -8.42 -10.05
C PRO A 310 13.43 -7.45 -11.21
N GLY A 311 13.82 -7.97 -12.37
CA GLY A 311 14.09 -7.17 -13.57
C GLY A 311 12.85 -6.47 -14.11
N ILE A 312 11.71 -7.15 -14.17
CA ILE A 312 10.44 -6.53 -14.58
C ILE A 312 10.06 -5.41 -13.59
N VAL A 313 10.11 -5.69 -12.28
CA VAL A 313 9.79 -4.70 -11.25
C VAL A 313 10.73 -3.49 -11.34
N PHE A 314 12.04 -3.74 -11.46
CA PHE A 314 13.03 -2.67 -11.60
C PHE A 314 12.81 -1.83 -12.88
N THR A 315 12.47 -2.47 -13.99
CA THR A 315 12.20 -1.76 -15.26
C THR A 315 10.97 -0.85 -15.14
N VAL A 316 9.88 -1.33 -14.55
CA VAL A 316 8.68 -0.52 -14.31
C VAL A 316 9.00 0.66 -13.37
N PHE A 317 9.72 0.39 -12.28
CA PHE A 317 10.18 1.42 -11.36
C PHE A 317 11.06 2.48 -12.03
N PHE A 318 12.03 2.04 -12.84
CA PHE A 318 12.95 2.92 -13.56
C PHE A 318 12.21 3.83 -14.55
N ILE A 319 11.30 3.27 -15.35
CA ILE A 319 10.49 4.05 -16.30
C ILE A 319 9.61 5.07 -15.55
N SER A 320 8.97 4.65 -14.46
CA SER A 320 8.15 5.55 -13.64
C SER A 320 8.99 6.69 -13.03
N ASN A 321 10.18 6.38 -12.52
CA ASN A 321 11.09 7.38 -11.96
C ASN A 321 11.61 8.36 -13.03
N LEU A 322 11.83 7.87 -14.25
CA LEU A 322 12.26 8.70 -15.38
C LEU A 322 11.17 9.70 -15.78
N LEU A 323 9.90 9.29 -15.75
CA LEU A 323 8.76 10.19 -15.96
C LEU A 323 8.66 11.27 -14.86
N LEU A 324 8.93 10.90 -13.60
CA LEU A 324 8.95 11.85 -12.48
C LEU A 324 10.10 12.84 -12.62
N TRP A 325 11.28 12.41 -13.06
CA TRP A 325 12.40 13.32 -13.36
C TRP A 325 12.07 14.29 -14.51
N ALA A 326 11.45 13.79 -15.57
CA ALA A 326 11.04 14.63 -16.70
C ALA A 326 10.03 15.72 -16.30
N LYS A 327 9.21 15.46 -15.26
CA LYS A 327 8.27 16.43 -14.70
C LYS A 327 8.86 17.31 -13.60
N GLY A 328 10.13 17.14 -13.23
CA GLY A 328 10.78 17.90 -12.16
C GLY A 328 10.15 17.67 -10.77
N SER A 329 9.53 16.52 -10.54
CA SER A 329 8.85 16.21 -9.29
C SER A 329 9.85 15.95 -8.16
N SER A 330 9.58 16.51 -6.97
CA SER A 330 10.35 16.22 -5.75
C SER A 330 10.20 14.79 -5.23
N ALA A 331 9.22 14.04 -5.74
CA ALA A 331 9.02 12.63 -5.42
C ALA A 331 9.95 11.69 -6.20
N ALA A 332 10.71 12.22 -7.18
CA ALA A 332 11.65 11.43 -7.95
C ALA A 332 12.82 10.94 -7.09
N VAL A 333 13.16 9.66 -7.24
CA VAL A 333 14.29 9.07 -6.50
C VAL A 333 15.60 9.58 -7.06
N PRO A 334 16.52 10.07 -6.21
CA PRO A 334 17.82 10.57 -6.65
C PRO A 334 18.65 9.46 -7.31
N PHE A 335 19.49 9.84 -8.27
CA PHE A 335 20.33 8.90 -9.04
C PHE A 335 21.20 8.03 -8.14
N GLY A 336 21.78 8.59 -7.08
CA GLY A 336 22.60 7.83 -6.14
C GLY A 336 21.84 6.67 -5.47
N THR A 337 20.61 6.89 -5.07
CA THR A 337 19.77 5.84 -4.47
C THR A 337 19.45 4.75 -5.49
N LEU A 338 19.20 5.11 -6.74
CA LEU A 338 18.96 4.15 -7.81
C LEU A 338 20.17 3.24 -8.04
N VAL A 339 21.38 3.81 -8.03
CA VAL A 339 22.64 3.05 -8.12
C VAL A 339 22.79 2.10 -6.93
N VAL A 340 22.50 2.55 -5.71
CA VAL A 340 22.53 1.70 -4.51
C VAL A 340 21.54 0.52 -4.64
N LEU A 341 20.34 0.74 -5.15
CA LEU A 341 19.36 -0.33 -5.39
C LEU A 341 19.88 -1.36 -6.40
N LEU A 342 20.52 -0.92 -7.47
CA LEU A 342 21.16 -1.79 -8.44
C LEU A 342 22.29 -2.63 -7.82
N ILE A 343 23.13 -2.01 -7.00
CA ILE A 343 24.23 -2.70 -6.30
C ILE A 343 23.65 -3.76 -5.35
N LEU A 344 22.64 -3.45 -4.56
CA LEU A 344 21.98 -4.41 -3.67
C LEU A 344 21.40 -5.59 -4.45
N TRP A 345 20.78 -5.34 -5.59
CA TRP A 345 20.23 -6.40 -6.42
C TRP A 345 21.33 -7.29 -7.01
N LEU A 346 22.31 -6.69 -7.71
CA LEU A 346 23.33 -7.43 -8.44
C LEU A 346 24.33 -8.14 -7.52
N PHE A 347 24.77 -7.50 -6.43
CA PHE A 347 25.84 -8.03 -5.59
C PHE A 347 25.35 -8.77 -4.34
N ILE A 348 24.11 -8.56 -3.91
CA ILE A 348 23.58 -9.24 -2.72
C ILE A 348 22.44 -10.19 -3.09
N SER A 349 21.39 -9.72 -3.77
CA SER A 349 20.21 -10.54 -4.04
C SER A 349 20.52 -11.71 -4.98
N ILE A 350 21.27 -11.47 -6.05
CA ILE A 350 21.62 -12.53 -7.01
C ILE A 350 22.46 -13.63 -6.35
N PRO A 351 23.59 -13.37 -5.66
CA PRO A 351 24.35 -14.41 -4.97
C PRO A 351 23.52 -15.20 -3.95
N LEU A 352 22.65 -14.53 -3.19
CA LEU A 352 21.75 -15.20 -2.25
C LEU A 352 20.79 -16.15 -2.96
N THR A 353 20.23 -15.75 -4.10
CA THR A 353 19.36 -16.62 -4.92
C THR A 353 20.14 -17.83 -5.45
N PHE A 354 21.40 -17.66 -5.87
CA PHE A 354 22.27 -18.76 -6.28
C PHE A 354 22.54 -19.73 -5.14
N ILE A 355 22.85 -19.24 -3.95
CA ILE A 355 23.05 -20.09 -2.73
C ILE A 355 21.77 -20.87 -2.42
N GLY A 356 20.61 -20.21 -2.44
CA GLY A 356 19.31 -20.86 -2.23
C GLY A 356 19.05 -21.95 -3.26
N SER A 357 19.31 -21.66 -4.54
CA SER A 357 19.14 -22.62 -5.64
C SER A 357 20.07 -23.82 -5.53
N TYR A 358 21.31 -23.62 -5.11
CA TYR A 358 22.27 -24.72 -4.85
C TYR A 358 21.71 -25.69 -3.81
N PHE A 359 21.22 -25.20 -2.68
CA PHE A 359 20.60 -26.06 -1.68
C PHE A 359 19.31 -26.73 -2.17
N GLY A 360 18.51 -26.03 -2.99
CA GLY A 360 17.31 -26.59 -3.61
C GLY A 360 17.62 -27.77 -4.55
N PHE A 361 18.61 -27.64 -5.43
CA PHE A 361 19.03 -28.72 -6.33
C PHE A 361 19.76 -29.87 -5.62
N LYS A 362 20.44 -29.61 -4.49
CA LYS A 362 21.12 -30.66 -3.71
C LYS A 362 20.11 -31.63 -3.06
N LYS A 363 18.92 -31.18 -2.69
CA LYS A 363 17.87 -32.02 -2.11
C LYS A 363 17.30 -32.99 -3.12
N ARG A 364 16.81 -34.16 -2.66
CA ARG A 364 16.09 -35.12 -3.50
C ARG A 364 14.78 -34.51 -4.03
N PRO A 365 14.35 -34.83 -5.25
CA PRO A 365 13.04 -34.42 -5.75
C PRO A 365 11.93 -34.92 -4.81
N ILE A 366 10.79 -34.24 -4.80
CA ILE A 366 9.63 -34.69 -4.02
C ILE A 366 9.04 -35.89 -4.71
N GLU A 367 8.89 -36.99 -4.00
CA GLU A 367 8.30 -38.21 -4.50
C GLU A 367 6.78 -38.03 -4.55
N HIS A 368 6.19 -38.33 -5.69
CA HIS A 368 4.74 -38.28 -5.84
C HIS A 368 4.11 -39.59 -5.34
N PRO A 369 2.91 -39.54 -4.73
CA PRO A 369 2.27 -40.72 -4.16
C PRO A 369 1.83 -41.73 -5.25
N VAL A 370 1.68 -41.24 -6.50
CA VAL A 370 1.28 -42.07 -7.65
C VAL A 370 2.21 -41.82 -8.81
N ARG A 371 2.54 -42.87 -9.54
CA ARG A 371 3.35 -42.77 -10.78
C ARG A 371 2.45 -42.26 -11.91
N THR A 372 2.97 -41.29 -12.68
CA THR A 372 2.32 -40.82 -13.90
C THR A 372 2.46 -41.85 -15.01
N ASN A 373 1.42 -42.05 -15.80
CA ASN A 373 1.50 -42.91 -17.01
C ASN A 373 2.41 -42.27 -18.07
N GLN A 374 3.09 -43.07 -18.85
CA GLN A 374 3.95 -42.56 -19.96
C GLN A 374 3.10 -41.89 -21.03
N ILE A 375 1.94 -42.42 -21.34
CA ILE A 375 0.99 -41.89 -22.33
C ILE A 375 -0.10 -41.16 -21.58
N PRO A 376 -0.39 -39.89 -21.90
CA PRO A 376 -1.50 -39.15 -21.26
C PRO A 376 -2.84 -39.78 -21.64
N ARG A 377 -3.71 -40.00 -20.64
CA ARG A 377 -5.07 -40.48 -20.90
C ARG A 377 -5.93 -39.35 -21.49
N GLN A 378 -6.87 -39.73 -22.34
CA GLN A 378 -7.83 -38.76 -22.88
C GLN A 378 -8.70 -38.21 -21.78
N VAL A 379 -8.80 -36.89 -21.72
CA VAL A 379 -9.68 -36.18 -20.81
C VAL A 379 -11.04 -36.03 -21.48
N PRO A 380 -12.17 -36.23 -20.75
CA PRO A 380 -13.50 -36.02 -21.30
C PRO A 380 -13.68 -34.62 -21.89
N ASP A 381 -14.56 -34.50 -22.89
CA ASP A 381 -14.85 -33.21 -23.51
C ASP A 381 -15.32 -32.19 -22.49
N GLN A 382 -14.70 -31.00 -22.54
CA GLN A 382 -14.90 -29.96 -21.58
C GLN A 382 -16.13 -29.12 -21.92
N SER A 383 -17.00 -28.88 -20.94
CA SER A 383 -18.08 -27.90 -21.07
C SER A 383 -17.54 -26.47 -21.24
N LEU A 384 -18.37 -25.56 -21.73
CA LEU A 384 -17.98 -24.17 -21.96
C LEU A 384 -17.35 -23.51 -20.71
N TYR A 385 -17.87 -23.82 -19.53
CA TYR A 385 -17.44 -23.26 -18.24
C TYR A 385 -16.07 -23.78 -17.76
N THR A 386 -15.66 -24.95 -18.20
CA THR A 386 -14.37 -25.57 -17.86
C THR A 386 -13.27 -25.30 -18.88
N LYS A 387 -13.57 -24.53 -19.95
CA LYS A 387 -12.55 -24.03 -20.87
C LYS A 387 -11.54 -23.15 -20.12
N PRO A 388 -10.24 -23.12 -20.55
CA PRO A 388 -9.18 -22.47 -19.78
C PRO A 388 -9.48 -21.02 -19.40
N ILE A 389 -10.00 -20.22 -20.33
CA ILE A 389 -10.29 -18.80 -20.11
C ILE A 389 -11.46 -18.61 -19.15
N ALA A 390 -12.57 -19.32 -19.40
CA ALA A 390 -13.76 -19.24 -18.54
C ALA A 390 -13.45 -19.75 -17.12
N GLY A 391 -12.71 -20.85 -17.00
CA GLY A 391 -12.26 -21.41 -15.72
C GLY A 391 -11.35 -20.47 -14.93
N MET A 392 -10.41 -19.78 -15.59
CA MET A 392 -9.55 -18.76 -14.94
C MET A 392 -10.37 -17.58 -14.42
N LEU A 393 -11.30 -17.05 -15.21
CA LEU A 393 -12.18 -15.95 -14.80
C LEU A 393 -13.06 -16.34 -13.61
N MET A 394 -13.75 -17.49 -13.69
CA MET A 394 -14.60 -17.96 -12.60
C MET A 394 -13.80 -18.26 -11.32
N GLY A 395 -12.62 -18.87 -11.47
CA GLY A 395 -11.73 -19.13 -10.32
C GLY A 395 -11.16 -17.87 -9.69
N GLY A 396 -11.05 -16.77 -10.44
CA GLY A 396 -10.58 -15.47 -9.96
C GLY A 396 -11.63 -14.61 -9.26
N ILE A 397 -12.92 -14.81 -9.56
CA ILE A 397 -14.02 -13.97 -9.00
C ILE A 397 -14.07 -14.07 -7.47
N LEU A 398 -13.93 -15.23 -6.90
CA LEU A 398 -14.04 -15.45 -5.46
C LEU A 398 -12.88 -14.81 -4.67
N PRO A 399 -11.60 -15.05 -5.01
CA PRO A 399 -10.48 -14.34 -4.40
C PRO A 399 -10.56 -12.81 -4.61
N PHE A 400 -10.97 -12.36 -5.79
CA PHE A 400 -11.15 -10.94 -6.06
C PHE A 400 -12.22 -10.33 -5.14
N GLY A 401 -13.38 -10.99 -4.95
CA GLY A 401 -14.42 -10.51 -4.06
C GLY A 401 -13.94 -10.36 -2.61
N CYS A 402 -13.11 -11.29 -2.12
CA CYS A 402 -12.54 -11.21 -0.78
C CYS A 402 -11.55 -10.02 -0.63
N ILE A 403 -10.75 -9.76 -1.67
CA ILE A 403 -9.75 -8.69 -1.66
C ILE A 403 -10.36 -7.32 -1.97
N PHE A 404 -11.45 -7.28 -2.74
CA PHE A 404 -12.07 -6.05 -3.24
C PHE A 404 -12.41 -5.06 -2.13
N ILE A 405 -12.97 -5.55 -1.02
CA ILE A 405 -13.32 -4.70 0.14
C ILE A 405 -12.06 -4.06 0.73
N GLN A 406 -11.00 -4.84 0.89
CA GLN A 406 -9.71 -4.37 1.40
C GLN A 406 -9.07 -3.35 0.45
N LEU A 407 -9.11 -3.63 -0.85
CA LEU A 407 -8.61 -2.75 -1.90
C LEU A 407 -9.35 -1.40 -1.91
N PHE A 408 -10.67 -1.42 -1.75
CA PHE A 408 -11.49 -0.22 -1.67
C PHE A 408 -11.09 0.68 -0.48
N PHE A 409 -10.85 0.10 0.70
CA PHE A 409 -10.38 0.85 1.86
C PHE A 409 -8.98 1.42 1.67
N ILE A 410 -8.07 0.66 1.05
CA ILE A 410 -6.71 1.13 0.74
C ILE A 410 -6.78 2.30 -0.25
N LEU A 411 -7.55 2.18 -1.31
CA LEU A 411 -7.73 3.25 -2.29
C LEU A 411 -8.32 4.51 -1.66
N ASN A 412 -9.33 4.36 -0.80
CA ASN A 412 -9.92 5.48 -0.07
C ASN A 412 -8.93 6.16 0.90
N SER A 413 -7.94 5.42 1.40
CA SER A 413 -6.92 5.98 2.30
C SER A 413 -5.81 6.71 1.54
N ILE A 414 -5.62 6.42 0.25
CA ILE A 414 -4.62 7.06 -0.60
C ILE A 414 -5.16 8.37 -1.20
N TRP A 415 -6.48 8.45 -1.46
CA TRP A 415 -7.16 9.63 -2.00
C TRP A 415 -7.73 10.53 -0.90
#